data_a55fda6fd96351d986ed7ebd6dcbcc3d
#
_entry.id   a55fda6fd96351d986ed7ebd6dcbcc3d
#
_cell.length_a   1.000
_cell.length_b   1.000
_cell.length_c   1.000
_cell.angle_alpha   90.00
_cell.angle_beta   90.00
_cell.angle_gamma   90.00
#
_symmetry.space_group_name_H-M   'P 1'
#
loop_
_entity.id
_entity.type
_entity.pdbx_description
1 polymer ?
#
loop_
_entity_poly.entity_id
_entity_poly.type
_entity_poly.pdbx_seq_one_letter_code
_entity_poly.pdbx_strand_id
1 'polypeptide(L)'
;MRGISSVVRIDRPAMEQAAAGGGEVVVAICLESTKDATLALFQEVAGHTSTAKLILCDAAWPFFEAGDMQGFSDEIVDAVSGQGTRILLAQASMAVATPALKDKGYQLFMTPKAAADAVSALA
;
A
#
# COMPACT_ATOMS: atom_id res chain seq x y z
N MET A 1 1.96 -16.21 16.89
CA MET A 1 1.29 -15.22 17.70
C MET A 1 1.96 -13.87 17.61
N ARG A 2 3.13 -13.78 18.20
CA ARG A 2 3.82 -12.51 18.20
C ARG A 2 4.18 -12.03 16.82
N GLY A 3 4.55 -12.94 15.92
CA GLY A 3 4.89 -12.57 14.56
C GLY A 3 3.74 -11.88 13.84
N ILE A 4 2.51 -12.38 14.03
CA ILE A 4 1.34 -11.79 13.41
C ILE A 4 1.08 -10.40 13.98
N SER A 5 1.17 -10.24 15.29
CA SER A 5 0.99 -8.95 15.92
C SER A 5 2.04 -7.95 15.47
N SER A 6 3.29 -8.41 15.33
CA SER A 6 4.37 -7.54 14.88
C SER A 6 4.16 -7.07 13.45
N VAL A 7 3.68 -7.94 12.57
CA VAL A 7 3.39 -7.58 11.18
C VAL A 7 2.30 -6.51 11.13
N VAL A 8 1.23 -6.66 11.89
CA VAL A 8 0.16 -5.68 11.96
C VAL A 8 0.69 -4.34 12.47
N ARG A 9 1.56 -4.37 13.49
CA ARG A 9 2.12 -3.13 14.03
C ARG A 9 3.04 -2.41 13.06
N ILE A 10 3.73 -3.15 12.20
CA ILE A 10 4.59 -2.54 11.19
C ILE A 10 3.77 -1.68 10.24
N ASP A 11 2.57 -2.12 9.90
CA ASP A 11 1.70 -1.37 9.00
C ASP A 11 1.06 -0.16 9.66
N ARG A 12 0.89 -0.20 10.97
CA ARG A 12 0.17 0.83 11.70
C ARG A 12 0.76 2.24 11.52
N PRO A 13 2.09 2.46 11.62
CA PRO A 13 2.64 3.80 11.43
C PRO A 13 2.33 4.40 10.05
N ALA A 14 2.36 3.60 9.00
CA ALA A 14 2.03 4.09 7.67
C ALA A 14 0.56 4.49 7.59
N MET A 15 -0.33 3.72 8.20
CA MET A 15 -1.75 4.04 8.26
C MET A 15 -2.01 5.30 9.06
N GLU A 16 -1.30 5.48 10.18
CA GLU A 16 -1.42 6.68 11.00
C GLU A 16 -1.01 7.92 10.22
N GLN A 17 0.09 7.84 9.48
CA GLN A 17 0.55 8.95 8.66
C GLN A 17 -0.45 9.28 7.56
N ALA A 18 -0.98 8.27 6.91
CA ALA A 18 -1.95 8.46 5.84
C ALA A 18 -3.24 9.08 6.38
N ALA A 19 -3.73 8.58 7.51
CA ALA A 19 -4.96 9.05 8.12
C ALA A 19 -4.84 10.47 8.68
N ALA A 20 -3.67 10.84 9.16
CA ALA A 20 -3.44 12.15 9.76
C ALA A 20 -3.71 13.30 8.79
N GLY A 21 -3.59 13.07 7.50
CA GLY A 21 -3.89 14.08 6.49
C GLY A 21 -5.39 14.30 6.27
N GLY A 22 -6.23 13.44 6.81
CA GLY A 22 -7.68 13.52 6.63
C GLY A 22 -8.11 13.14 5.22
N GLY A 23 -9.41 13.20 4.97
CA GLY A 23 -9.95 12.93 3.64
C GLY A 23 -9.83 11.49 3.21
N GLU A 24 -9.87 11.26 1.90
CA GLU A 24 -9.82 9.91 1.33
C GLU A 24 -8.38 9.45 1.10
N VAL A 25 -8.12 8.21 1.48
CA VAL A 25 -6.84 7.54 1.22
C VAL A 25 -7.11 6.32 0.35
N VAL A 26 -6.39 6.18 -0.76
CA VAL A 26 -6.44 4.98 -1.59
C VAL A 26 -5.62 3.91 -0.89
N VAL A 27 -6.27 2.82 -0.50
CA VAL A 27 -5.60 1.70 0.17
C VAL A 27 -5.44 0.58 -0.86
N ALA A 28 -4.21 0.34 -1.30
CA ALA A 28 -3.93 -0.65 -2.34
C ALA A 28 -3.47 -1.97 -1.72
N ILE A 29 -4.09 -3.06 -2.17
CA ILE A 29 -3.72 -4.42 -1.78
C ILE A 29 -3.69 -5.30 -3.04
N CYS A 30 -2.98 -6.44 -2.96
CA CYS A 30 -2.91 -7.39 -4.07
C CYS A 30 -3.70 -8.66 -3.84
N LEU A 31 -3.96 -9.00 -2.58
CA LEU A 31 -4.64 -10.26 -2.23
C LEU A 31 -5.95 -9.95 -1.53
N GLU A 32 -7.03 -10.45 -2.10
CA GLU A 32 -8.37 -10.25 -1.53
C GLU A 32 -8.47 -10.79 -0.10
N SER A 33 -7.73 -11.84 0.20
CA SER A 33 -7.73 -12.43 1.54
C SER A 33 -7.27 -11.46 2.64
N THR A 34 -6.56 -10.40 2.28
CA THR A 34 -6.08 -9.41 3.26
C THR A 34 -7.02 -8.21 3.38
N LYS A 35 -8.06 -8.15 2.57
CA LYS A 35 -8.95 -7.00 2.48
C LYS A 35 -9.58 -6.62 3.81
N ASP A 36 -10.26 -7.57 4.44
CA ASP A 36 -11.01 -7.27 5.65
C ASP A 36 -10.10 -6.84 6.80
N ALA A 37 -8.97 -7.53 6.98
CA ALA A 37 -8.02 -7.18 8.03
C ALA A 37 -7.41 -5.80 7.79
N THR A 38 -7.09 -5.49 6.55
CA THR A 38 -6.50 -4.20 6.19
C THR A 38 -7.48 -3.06 6.45
N LEU A 39 -8.73 -3.22 6.01
CA LEU A 39 -9.76 -2.20 6.22
C LEU A 39 -10.09 -2.03 7.70
N ALA A 40 -10.17 -3.13 8.45
CA ALA A 40 -10.45 -3.05 9.88
C ALA A 40 -9.35 -2.29 10.61
N LEU A 41 -8.09 -2.57 10.29
CA LEU A 41 -6.97 -1.86 10.91
C LEU A 41 -6.97 -0.39 10.51
N PHE A 42 -7.21 -0.08 9.25
CA PHE A 42 -7.24 1.31 8.80
C PHE A 42 -8.36 2.07 9.52
N GLN A 43 -9.53 1.50 9.67
CA GLN A 43 -10.63 2.14 10.37
C GLN A 43 -10.31 2.37 11.84
N GLU A 44 -9.64 1.41 12.47
CA GLU A 44 -9.24 1.56 13.86
C GLU A 44 -8.27 2.75 14.01
N VAL A 45 -7.33 2.88 13.09
CA VAL A 45 -6.32 3.93 13.12
C VAL A 45 -6.92 5.29 12.76
N ALA A 46 -7.73 5.33 11.71
CA ALA A 46 -8.25 6.58 11.16
C ALA A 46 -9.44 7.12 11.92
N GLY A 47 -10.27 6.25 12.48
CA GLY A 47 -11.52 6.68 13.11
C GLY A 47 -12.38 7.45 12.15
N HIS A 48 -12.67 8.70 12.48
CA HIS A 48 -13.45 9.59 11.62
C HIS A 48 -12.60 10.60 10.85
N THR A 49 -11.28 10.54 11.01
CA THR A 49 -10.37 11.52 10.40
C THR A 49 -10.25 11.32 8.89
N SER A 50 -10.27 10.07 8.45
CA SER A 50 -9.98 9.72 7.08
C SER A 50 -10.82 8.51 6.67
N THR A 51 -11.05 8.35 5.37
CA THR A 51 -11.77 7.22 4.82
C THR A 51 -10.89 6.44 3.86
N ALA A 52 -11.12 5.15 3.77
CA ALA A 52 -10.36 4.27 2.87
C ALA A 52 -11.13 4.04 1.58
N LYS A 53 -10.44 4.18 0.45
CA LYS A 53 -10.92 3.72 -0.84
C LYS A 53 -10.05 2.52 -1.21
N LEU A 54 -10.57 1.32 -1.02
CA LEU A 54 -9.81 0.11 -1.26
C LEU A 54 -9.71 -0.18 -2.75
N ILE A 55 -8.50 -0.41 -3.22
CA ILE A 55 -8.23 -0.83 -4.59
C ILE A 55 -7.55 -2.19 -4.54
N LEU A 56 -8.19 -3.18 -5.11
CA LEU A 56 -7.65 -4.53 -5.17
C LEU A 56 -6.86 -4.68 -6.47
N CYS A 57 -5.55 -4.83 -6.33
CA CYS A 57 -4.63 -4.99 -7.46
C CYS A 57 -4.37 -6.47 -7.72
N ASP A 58 -5.43 -7.26 -7.79
CA ASP A 58 -5.30 -8.72 -7.93
C ASP A 58 -4.69 -9.13 -9.27
N ALA A 59 -4.90 -8.35 -10.32
CA ALA A 59 -4.30 -8.62 -11.62
C ALA A 59 -2.78 -8.50 -11.60
N ALA A 60 -2.22 -7.82 -10.60
CA ALA A 60 -0.77 -7.67 -10.45
C ALA A 60 -0.12 -8.93 -9.88
N TRP A 61 -0.85 -9.69 -9.08
CA TRP A 61 -0.26 -10.80 -8.33
C TRP A 61 0.40 -11.87 -9.20
N PRO A 62 -0.18 -12.30 -10.33
CA PRO A 62 0.49 -13.28 -11.20
C PRO A 62 1.89 -12.82 -11.66
N PHE A 63 2.08 -11.53 -11.88
CA PHE A 63 3.38 -11.00 -12.23
C PHE A 63 4.38 -11.15 -11.10
N PHE A 64 3.93 -10.91 -9.88
CA PHE A 64 4.79 -11.08 -8.70
C PHE A 64 5.21 -12.54 -8.57
N GLU A 65 4.29 -13.47 -8.71
CA GLU A 65 4.57 -14.91 -8.62
C GLU A 65 5.53 -15.37 -9.71
N ALA A 66 5.45 -14.76 -10.88
CA ALA A 66 6.34 -15.08 -11.99
C ALA A 66 7.71 -14.40 -11.89
N GLY A 67 7.91 -13.53 -10.91
CA GLY A 67 9.15 -12.78 -10.76
C GLY A 67 9.26 -11.60 -11.71
N ASP A 68 8.18 -11.22 -12.38
CA ASP A 68 8.15 -10.09 -13.29
C ASP A 68 7.80 -8.82 -12.51
N MET A 69 8.81 -8.21 -11.91
CA MET A 69 8.59 -7.04 -11.05
C MET A 69 8.17 -5.81 -11.85
N GLN A 70 8.59 -5.68 -13.09
CA GLN A 70 8.15 -4.57 -13.93
C GLN A 70 6.66 -4.67 -14.24
N GLY A 71 6.19 -5.86 -14.64
CA GLY A 71 4.77 -6.09 -14.87
C GLY A 71 3.96 -5.90 -13.61
N PHE A 72 4.46 -6.36 -12.47
CA PHE A 72 3.82 -6.18 -11.18
C PHE A 72 3.65 -4.70 -10.85
N SER A 73 4.71 -3.93 -10.99
CA SER A 73 4.68 -2.48 -10.76
C SER A 73 3.70 -1.79 -11.70
N ASP A 74 3.75 -2.10 -12.98
CA ASP A 74 2.90 -1.48 -13.99
C ASP A 74 1.41 -1.72 -13.70
N GLU A 75 1.06 -2.93 -13.28
CA GLU A 75 -0.33 -3.24 -12.95
C GLU A 75 -0.80 -2.48 -11.72
N ILE A 76 0.05 -2.32 -10.71
CA ILE A 76 -0.29 -1.55 -9.51
C ILE A 76 -0.52 -0.08 -9.89
N VAL A 77 0.39 0.49 -10.66
CA VAL A 77 0.29 1.88 -11.10
C VAL A 77 -1.00 2.10 -11.88
N ASP A 78 -1.31 1.18 -12.78
CA ASP A 78 -2.50 1.26 -13.61
C ASP A 78 -3.77 1.20 -12.73
N ALA A 79 -3.80 0.29 -11.77
CA ALA A 79 -4.95 0.11 -10.90
C ALA A 79 -5.23 1.33 -10.03
N VAL A 80 -4.20 2.01 -9.52
CA VAL A 80 -4.38 3.14 -8.60
C VAL A 80 -4.42 4.50 -9.31
N SER A 81 -4.05 4.56 -10.57
CA SER A 81 -4.02 5.82 -11.32
C SER A 81 -5.42 6.42 -11.41
N GLY A 82 -5.55 7.69 -11.07
CA GLY A 82 -6.82 8.40 -11.12
C GLY A 82 -7.76 8.11 -9.96
N GLN A 83 -7.36 7.28 -9.00
CA GLN A 83 -8.22 6.92 -7.88
C GLN A 83 -8.13 7.92 -6.72
N GLY A 84 -7.04 8.66 -6.64
CA GLY A 84 -6.82 9.65 -5.60
C GLY A 84 -5.36 10.07 -5.61
N THR A 85 -4.99 11.01 -4.75
CA THR A 85 -3.63 11.54 -4.72
C THR A 85 -2.79 10.97 -3.58
N ARG A 86 -3.44 10.40 -2.57
CA ARG A 86 -2.77 9.84 -1.40
C ARG A 86 -2.99 8.34 -1.41
N ILE A 87 -1.90 7.59 -1.51
CA ILE A 87 -1.94 6.14 -1.71
C ILE A 87 -1.18 5.43 -0.60
N LEU A 88 -1.86 4.53 0.10
CA LEU A 88 -1.26 3.64 1.08
C LEU A 88 -1.00 2.29 0.40
N LEU A 89 0.27 1.93 0.27
CA LEU A 89 0.67 0.61 -0.21
C LEU A 89 0.68 -0.34 0.99
N ALA A 90 -0.40 -1.08 1.16
CA ALA A 90 -0.64 -1.85 2.37
C ALA A 90 0.14 -3.15 2.47
N GLN A 91 0.80 -3.55 1.39
CA GLN A 91 1.62 -4.77 1.39
C GLN A 91 3.05 -4.43 0.99
N ALA A 92 4.02 -5.01 1.72
CA ALA A 92 5.44 -4.71 1.49
C ALA A 92 5.89 -5.05 0.06
N SER A 93 5.33 -6.09 -0.54
CA SER A 93 5.65 -6.48 -1.91
C SER A 93 5.38 -5.38 -2.92
N MET A 94 4.48 -4.45 -2.61
CA MET A 94 4.09 -3.38 -3.53
C MET A 94 5.09 -2.23 -3.58
N ALA A 95 6.13 -2.25 -2.74
CA ALA A 95 7.12 -1.17 -2.69
C ALA A 95 7.83 -0.95 -4.03
N VAL A 96 7.89 -1.96 -4.87
CA VAL A 96 8.51 -1.87 -6.20
C VAL A 96 7.82 -0.83 -7.09
N ALA A 97 6.55 -0.51 -6.83
CA ALA A 97 5.82 0.50 -7.59
C ALA A 97 6.11 1.93 -7.13
N THR A 98 6.83 2.10 -6.03
CA THR A 98 7.11 3.42 -5.44
C THR A 98 7.74 4.42 -6.41
N PRO A 99 8.82 4.08 -7.15
CA PRO A 99 9.43 5.06 -8.04
C PRO A 99 8.47 5.59 -9.10
N ALA A 100 7.70 4.69 -9.71
CA ALA A 100 6.76 5.08 -10.76
C ALA A 100 5.63 5.95 -10.22
N LEU A 101 5.12 5.63 -9.03
CA LEU A 101 4.06 6.41 -8.42
C LEU A 101 4.54 7.78 -7.97
N LYS A 102 5.74 7.86 -7.39
CA LYS A 102 6.32 9.16 -7.01
C LYS A 102 6.55 10.04 -8.22
N ASP A 103 6.99 9.44 -9.31
CA ASP A 103 7.25 10.16 -10.56
C ASP A 103 5.97 10.79 -11.11
N LYS A 104 4.83 10.18 -10.84
CA LYS A 104 3.52 10.70 -11.24
C LYS A 104 2.95 11.73 -10.26
N GLY A 105 3.65 11.99 -9.17
CA GLY A 105 3.25 13.02 -8.20
C GLY A 105 2.35 12.54 -7.07
N TYR A 106 2.15 11.24 -6.91
CA TYR A 106 1.34 10.71 -5.82
C TYR A 106 2.07 10.80 -4.49
N GLN A 107 1.32 11.06 -3.42
CA GLN A 107 1.83 10.98 -2.07
C GLN A 107 1.68 9.54 -1.56
N LEU A 108 2.78 8.92 -1.18
CA LEU A 108 2.81 7.51 -0.82
C LEU A 108 3.02 7.29 0.66
N PHE A 109 2.34 6.27 1.17
CA PHE A 109 2.50 5.80 2.55
C PHE A 109 2.76 4.31 2.48
N MET A 110 3.76 3.83 3.23
CA MET A 110 4.09 2.41 3.24
C MET A 110 4.78 2.07 4.55
N THR A 111 4.89 0.77 4.85
CA THR A 111 5.55 0.34 6.07
C THR A 111 7.00 0.78 6.07
N PRO A 112 7.61 0.98 7.26
CA PRO A 112 9.03 1.34 7.32
C PRO A 112 9.92 0.36 6.59
N LYS A 113 9.64 -0.95 6.69
CA LYS A 113 10.42 -1.96 5.98
C LYS A 113 10.25 -1.82 4.47
N ALA A 114 9.03 -1.61 4.00
CA ALA A 114 8.78 -1.45 2.58
C ALA A 114 9.45 -0.18 2.04
N ALA A 115 9.45 0.88 2.82
CA ALA A 115 10.13 2.12 2.44
C ALA A 115 11.64 1.90 2.32
N ALA A 116 12.25 1.18 3.25
CA ALA A 116 13.67 0.86 3.21
C ALA A 116 14.01 -0.02 2.00
N ASP A 117 13.16 -1.01 1.73
CA ASP A 117 13.35 -1.88 0.58
C ASP A 117 13.26 -1.10 -0.74
N ALA A 118 12.34 -0.15 -0.83
CA ALA A 118 12.21 0.69 -2.00
C ALA A 118 13.45 1.54 -2.23
N VAL A 119 14.01 2.11 -1.16
CA VAL A 119 15.25 2.89 -1.23
C VAL A 119 16.41 2.00 -1.69
N SER A 120 16.52 0.80 -1.14
CA SER A 120 17.56 -0.14 -1.54
C SER A 120 17.45 -0.53 -3.02
N ALA A 121 16.23 -0.70 -3.50
CA ALA A 121 16.00 -1.03 -4.92
C ALA A 121 16.40 0.13 -5.84
N LEU A 122 16.31 1.36 -5.35
CA LEU A 122 16.71 2.54 -6.13
C LEU A 122 18.21 2.77 -6.14
N ALA A 123 18.87 2.31 -5.10
CA ALA A 123 20.32 2.44 -5.01
C ALA A 123 21.03 1.46 -5.93
#